data_aa541607d703ca712836d17ee5c52be9
#
_entry.id   aa541607d703ca712836d17ee5c52be9
#
_cell.length_a   1.000
_cell.length_b   1.000
_cell.length_c   1.000
_cell.angle_alpha   90.00
_cell.angle_beta   90.00
_cell.angle_gamma   90.00
#
_symmetry.space_group_name_H-M   'P 1'
#
loop_
_entity.id
_entity.type
_entity.pdbx_description
1 polymer ?
#
loop_
_entity_poly.entity_id
_entity_poly.type
_entity_poly.pdbx_seq_one_letter_code
_entity_poly.pdbx_strand_id
1 'polypeptide(L)'
;MKLRSFIVLMAVAALAACTPETTQVLLTSSDGAKCAAAESVCFERGIADNAFVIRTDEHRQTIDGFGGSLTESSAFVLACVSPEQRQAILEELYGAQGANFSVARTQIGASDFSVEGHYSLAEQEGDTALLSFSLSRDKEGFSKAQYPQVKDEQYDLYHLMKDIVHIKQHQQDNTYKILASPWTAPAWMKDNGRYYQRDAQARRGGALLPQYYGTFADYFVKYLEAWRAEGVAFWAITPENEPMGNDGGWESMELSPAQEAELIGKYLGPRLAAHGFGDVQILGFDQNTFEMGPYTAAIYGNEQANAYTAGMAIHWYGSTISCFPEVLDSIHNLYPDKTLFHSEGCIDNLGCPAWDGVTDPVGFVESGWFNNDAFWWTPSATDWAYSTPFWPDWHPAYAPATRYATYIIDGINHWMTGLCDWNIVLDSIGGPNHVNNYAAAPVMIDYQNDIIYYTPYYYVLKQFSRSMRPGDVVLGVAPSQGQAHIHLCAVSKANGTVAVNIYNAGEQADEVRLQIDGYHAVVPMPAHALKTLFINL
;
A
#
# COMPACT_ATOMS: atom_id res chain seq x y z
N MET A 1 46.64 53.59 -52.15
CA MET A 1 45.27 53.53 -51.70
C MET A 1 44.85 52.04 -51.64
N LYS A 2 44.83 51.44 -50.49
CA LYS A 2 44.43 50.02 -50.29
C LYS A 2 43.03 50.01 -49.71
N LEU A 3 42.07 49.46 -50.46
CA LEU A 3 40.71 49.25 -50.04
C LEU A 3 40.68 48.03 -49.13
N ARG A 4 40.24 48.17 -47.86
CA ARG A 4 40.00 47.08 -46.96
C ARG A 4 38.49 46.74 -46.98
N SER A 5 38.15 45.56 -47.49
CA SER A 5 36.80 45.00 -47.42
C SER A 5 36.54 44.48 -45.97
N PHE A 6 35.53 45.04 -45.35
CA PHE A 6 34.97 44.50 -44.09
C PHE A 6 33.92 43.43 -44.45
N ILE A 7 34.20 42.21 -44.08
CA ILE A 7 33.19 41.14 -44.07
C ILE A 7 32.49 41.23 -42.73
N VAL A 8 31.20 41.56 -42.75
CA VAL A 8 30.31 41.48 -41.56
C VAL A 8 29.79 40.06 -41.49
N LEU A 9 30.25 39.31 -40.48
CA LEU A 9 29.71 38.00 -40.13
C LEU A 9 28.43 38.25 -39.33
N MET A 10 27.26 38.03 -39.93
CA MET A 10 26.00 37.92 -39.19
C MET A 10 25.98 36.58 -38.48
N ALA A 11 26.14 36.59 -37.17
CA ALA A 11 25.82 35.44 -36.32
C ALA A 11 24.29 35.35 -36.22
N VAL A 12 23.72 34.37 -36.91
CA VAL A 12 22.32 33.94 -36.67
C VAL A 12 22.32 33.23 -35.34
N ALA A 13 21.89 33.90 -34.29
CA ALA A 13 21.52 33.24 -33.03
C ALA A 13 20.25 32.43 -33.33
N ALA A 14 20.39 31.12 -33.49
CA ALA A 14 19.27 30.23 -33.45
C ALA A 14 18.71 30.32 -32.02
N LEU A 15 17.53 30.88 -31.86
CA LEU A 15 16.71 30.69 -30.67
C LEU A 15 16.44 29.18 -30.60
N ALA A 16 17.17 28.49 -29.74
CA ALA A 16 16.80 27.15 -29.33
C ALA A 16 15.42 27.28 -28.67
N ALA A 17 14.36 26.86 -29.38
CA ALA A 17 13.07 26.64 -28.74
C ALA A 17 13.32 25.67 -27.58
N CYS A 18 12.96 26.06 -26.37
CA CYS A 18 13.05 25.18 -25.23
C CYS A 18 12.27 23.90 -25.58
N THR A 19 12.99 22.82 -25.77
CA THR A 19 12.40 21.48 -25.85
C THR A 19 12.08 21.04 -24.42
N PRO A 20 10.99 20.29 -24.16
CA PRO A 20 10.74 19.73 -22.85
C PRO A 20 11.98 18.96 -22.35
N GLU A 21 12.37 19.22 -21.13
CA GLU A 21 13.49 18.56 -20.48
C GLU A 21 13.02 18.01 -19.13
N THR A 22 13.59 16.90 -18.73
CA THR A 22 13.33 16.38 -17.38
C THR A 22 13.93 17.32 -16.34
N THR A 23 13.10 17.75 -15.38
CA THR A 23 13.56 18.56 -14.24
C THR A 23 14.22 17.71 -13.17
N GLN A 24 13.85 16.43 -13.11
CA GLN A 24 14.40 15.44 -12.21
C GLN A 24 14.25 14.05 -12.82
N VAL A 25 15.24 13.20 -12.59
CA VAL A 25 15.18 11.75 -12.87
C VAL A 25 15.58 10.99 -11.62
N LEU A 26 14.78 10.00 -11.25
CA LEU A 26 15.05 9.08 -10.14
C LEU A 26 15.27 7.67 -10.68
N LEU A 27 16.16 6.92 -10.03
CA LEU A 27 16.50 5.54 -10.38
C LEU A 27 16.56 4.66 -9.14
N THR A 28 15.88 3.52 -9.22
CA THR A 28 16.07 2.38 -8.30
C THR A 28 16.36 1.14 -9.14
N SER A 29 17.42 0.41 -8.84
CA SER A 29 17.85 -0.71 -9.70
C SER A 29 18.60 -1.80 -8.93
N SER A 30 18.64 -2.98 -9.53
CA SER A 30 19.33 -4.16 -8.99
C SER A 30 20.85 -3.99 -8.85
N ASP A 31 21.45 -3.02 -9.53
CA ASP A 31 22.87 -2.69 -9.43
C ASP A 31 23.20 -1.68 -8.29
N GLY A 32 22.19 -1.36 -7.45
CA GLY A 32 22.38 -0.65 -6.19
C GLY A 32 21.93 0.81 -6.19
N ALA A 33 21.28 1.32 -7.24
CA ALA A 33 20.65 2.63 -7.16
C ALA A 33 19.43 2.58 -6.23
N LYS A 34 19.33 3.54 -5.28
CA LYS A 34 18.34 3.57 -4.20
C LYS A 34 17.52 4.87 -4.25
N CYS A 35 16.58 4.98 -5.18
CA CYS A 35 15.83 6.20 -5.49
C CYS A 35 16.77 7.40 -5.68
N ALA A 36 17.87 7.15 -6.38
CA ALA A 36 18.97 8.09 -6.58
C ALA A 36 18.68 9.02 -7.76
N ALA A 37 19.25 10.22 -7.74
CA ALA A 37 19.23 11.09 -8.92
C ALA A 37 20.00 10.44 -10.08
N ALA A 38 19.43 10.53 -11.29
CA ALA A 38 20.03 9.99 -12.50
C ALA A 38 20.14 11.08 -13.59
N GLU A 39 20.78 10.76 -14.71
CA GLU A 39 20.96 11.68 -15.81
C GLU A 39 19.62 12.14 -16.38
N SER A 40 19.55 13.43 -16.73
CA SER A 40 18.38 14.02 -17.38
C SER A 40 18.19 13.47 -18.78
N VAL A 41 16.94 13.42 -19.21
CA VAL A 41 16.53 12.98 -20.55
C VAL A 41 16.09 14.20 -21.35
N CYS A 42 16.70 14.40 -22.52
CA CYS A 42 16.32 15.46 -23.44
C CYS A 42 15.26 14.95 -24.42
N PHE A 43 14.24 15.75 -24.65
CA PHE A 43 13.19 15.48 -25.62
C PHE A 43 13.43 16.25 -26.90
N GLU A 44 13.24 15.60 -28.03
CA GLU A 44 13.32 16.20 -29.37
C GLU A 44 11.92 16.35 -29.95
N ARG A 45 11.72 17.41 -30.77
CA ARG A 45 10.45 17.61 -31.45
C ARG A 45 10.30 16.62 -32.60
N GLY A 46 9.18 15.90 -32.61
CA GLY A 46 8.91 14.92 -33.66
C GLY A 46 8.05 13.76 -33.15
N ILE A 47 7.91 12.77 -34.01
CA ILE A 47 7.18 11.53 -33.74
C ILE A 47 8.18 10.37 -33.81
N ALA A 48 8.18 9.51 -32.78
CA ALA A 48 8.99 8.31 -32.77
C ALA A 48 8.13 7.10 -33.19
N ASP A 49 8.70 6.27 -34.05
CA ASP A 49 8.10 4.98 -34.39
C ASP A 49 8.24 4.02 -33.20
N ASN A 50 7.19 3.23 -32.96
CA ASN A 50 7.16 2.21 -31.92
C ASN A 50 7.54 2.75 -30.52
N ALA A 51 6.86 3.80 -30.08
CA ALA A 51 7.05 4.43 -28.77
C ALA A 51 5.89 4.10 -27.83
N PHE A 52 6.16 4.19 -26.53
CA PHE A 52 5.09 4.37 -25.55
C PHE A 52 4.53 5.78 -25.69
N VAL A 53 3.24 5.91 -25.96
CA VAL A 53 2.59 7.22 -26.17
C VAL A 53 1.83 7.62 -24.92
N ILE A 54 2.28 8.70 -24.28
CA ILE A 54 1.59 9.30 -23.13
C ILE A 54 0.56 10.29 -23.69
N ARG A 55 -0.71 10.06 -23.34
CA ARG A 55 -1.86 10.83 -23.80
C ARG A 55 -2.25 11.83 -22.73
N THR A 56 -1.72 13.04 -22.83
CA THR A 56 -1.97 14.10 -21.84
C THR A 56 -3.41 14.60 -21.80
N ASP A 57 -4.19 14.32 -22.83
CA ASP A 57 -5.61 14.62 -22.96
C ASP A 57 -6.53 13.47 -22.45
N GLU A 58 -5.99 12.29 -22.15
CA GLU A 58 -6.72 11.16 -21.60
C GLU A 58 -6.53 11.09 -20.07
N HIS A 59 -7.37 11.81 -19.34
CA HIS A 59 -7.39 11.79 -17.88
C HIS A 59 -8.19 10.59 -17.36
N ARG A 60 -7.62 9.86 -16.41
CA ARG A 60 -8.23 8.69 -15.77
C ARG A 60 -8.50 8.96 -14.28
N GLN A 61 -8.32 7.97 -13.42
CA GLN A 61 -8.53 8.11 -11.98
C GLN A 61 -7.51 9.07 -11.33
N THR A 62 -7.90 9.55 -10.15
CA THR A 62 -7.03 10.36 -9.28
C THR A 62 -6.30 9.48 -8.29
N ILE A 63 -5.04 9.77 -8.03
CA ILE A 63 -4.21 9.07 -7.04
C ILE A 63 -4.67 9.40 -5.63
N ASP A 64 -4.91 8.36 -4.81
CA ASP A 64 -5.17 8.47 -3.38
C ASP A 64 -3.87 8.48 -2.57
N GLY A 65 -2.85 7.74 -2.98
CA GLY A 65 -1.53 7.78 -2.40
C GLY A 65 -0.88 6.42 -2.14
N PHE A 66 0.30 6.46 -1.52
CA PHE A 66 1.12 5.28 -1.21
C PHE A 66 1.58 5.33 0.24
N GLY A 67 1.69 4.15 0.87
CA GLY A 67 2.16 4.03 2.24
C GLY A 67 2.19 2.61 2.76
N GLY A 68 2.00 2.44 4.08
CA GLY A 68 1.98 1.13 4.73
C GLY A 68 1.24 1.14 6.06
N SER A 69 0.95 -0.05 6.58
CA SER A 69 0.12 -0.23 7.77
C SER A 69 0.89 -0.01 9.05
N LEU A 70 0.23 0.67 9.97
CA LEU A 70 0.66 0.94 11.34
C LEU A 70 0.06 -0.14 12.22
N THR A 71 0.88 -1.12 12.59
CA THR A 71 0.47 -2.26 13.43
C THR A 71 1.08 -2.18 14.82
N GLU A 72 0.54 -2.94 15.76
CA GLU A 72 1.13 -3.07 17.09
C GLU A 72 2.55 -3.66 16.98
N SER A 73 2.80 -4.60 16.05
CA SER A 73 4.14 -5.14 15.78
C SER A 73 5.13 -4.07 15.32
N SER A 74 4.71 -3.17 14.42
CA SER A 74 5.54 -2.04 14.00
C SER A 74 5.86 -1.10 15.17
N ALA A 75 4.87 -0.81 16.02
CA ALA A 75 5.06 0.01 17.21
C ALA A 75 6.04 -0.66 18.20
N PHE A 76 5.92 -1.98 18.41
CA PHE A 76 6.84 -2.74 19.26
C PHE A 76 8.29 -2.66 18.78
N VAL A 77 8.54 -2.90 17.50
CA VAL A 77 9.89 -2.83 16.94
C VAL A 77 10.47 -1.42 17.08
N LEU A 78 9.63 -0.40 16.88
CA LEU A 78 10.01 1.00 17.11
C LEU A 78 10.21 1.35 18.60
N ALA A 79 9.57 0.64 19.53
CA ALA A 79 9.84 0.74 20.97
C ALA A 79 11.20 0.12 21.36
N CYS A 80 11.72 -0.81 20.55
CA CYS A 80 13.01 -1.49 20.77
C CYS A 80 14.22 -0.69 20.26
N VAL A 81 14.04 0.40 19.51
CA VAL A 81 15.13 1.28 19.07
C VAL A 81 15.21 2.56 19.94
N SER A 82 16.27 3.35 19.79
CA SER A 82 16.33 4.63 20.51
C SER A 82 15.30 5.64 19.96
N PRO A 83 14.87 6.64 20.76
CA PRO A 83 13.98 7.70 20.27
C PRO A 83 14.52 8.42 19.03
N GLU A 84 15.84 8.62 18.95
CA GLU A 84 16.50 9.26 17.81
C GLU A 84 16.44 8.39 16.56
N GLN A 85 16.68 7.08 16.69
CA GLN A 85 16.56 6.13 15.59
C GLN A 85 15.12 6.04 15.13
N ARG A 86 14.16 5.96 16.05
CA ARG A 86 12.73 5.95 15.76
C ARG A 86 12.31 7.18 14.96
N GLN A 87 12.68 8.37 15.44
CA GLN A 87 12.39 9.62 14.74
C GLN A 87 12.99 9.62 13.32
N ALA A 88 14.24 9.17 13.17
CA ALA A 88 14.89 9.10 11.85
C ALA A 88 14.16 8.14 10.89
N ILE A 89 13.69 7.00 11.38
CA ILE A 89 12.90 6.04 10.58
C ILE A 89 11.56 6.67 10.15
N LEU A 90 10.85 7.30 11.08
CA LEU A 90 9.55 7.91 10.77
C LEU A 90 9.71 9.10 9.81
N GLU A 91 10.75 9.91 9.95
CA GLU A 91 11.08 10.97 8.99
C GLU A 91 11.47 10.42 7.61
N GLU A 92 12.19 9.28 7.55
CA GLU A 92 12.49 8.63 6.27
C GLU A 92 11.23 8.06 5.59
N LEU A 93 10.26 7.54 6.36
CA LEU A 93 9.01 7.02 5.81
C LEU A 93 8.01 8.15 5.46
N TYR A 94 7.77 9.08 6.37
CA TYR A 94 6.69 10.07 6.26
C TYR A 94 7.16 11.51 6.05
N GLY A 95 8.45 11.79 6.28
CA GLY A 95 9.05 13.10 6.09
C GLY A 95 9.15 13.51 4.61
N ALA A 96 9.08 14.82 4.34
CA ALA A 96 9.09 15.38 2.97
C ALA A 96 10.35 15.03 2.16
N GLN A 97 11.48 14.79 2.82
CA GLN A 97 12.75 14.41 2.17
C GLN A 97 12.90 12.89 2.02
N GLY A 98 12.12 12.11 2.77
CA GLY A 98 12.08 10.65 2.72
C GLY A 98 11.16 10.11 1.63
N ALA A 99 10.48 8.99 1.91
CA ALA A 99 9.46 8.43 1.02
C ALA A 99 8.23 9.32 0.93
N ASN A 100 7.99 10.13 1.95
CA ASN A 100 6.84 11.02 2.06
C ASN A 100 5.52 10.26 1.86
N PHE A 101 5.37 9.10 2.50
CA PHE A 101 4.15 8.32 2.43
C PHE A 101 2.93 9.18 2.75
N SER A 102 1.88 9.03 1.97
CA SER A 102 0.66 9.85 2.04
C SER A 102 -0.56 9.07 2.52
N VAL A 103 -0.43 7.77 2.66
CA VAL A 103 -1.47 6.88 3.19
C VAL A 103 -0.89 6.05 4.33
N ALA A 104 -1.72 5.76 5.32
CA ALA A 104 -1.50 4.69 6.28
C ALA A 104 -2.78 3.87 6.45
N ARG A 105 -2.61 2.60 6.85
CA ARG A 105 -3.70 1.75 7.31
C ARG A 105 -3.44 1.38 8.77
N THR A 106 -4.49 1.13 9.55
CA THR A 106 -4.34 0.66 10.93
C THR A 106 -5.47 -0.29 11.31
N GLN A 107 -5.20 -1.10 12.31
CA GLN A 107 -6.16 -2.06 12.86
C GLN A 107 -7.15 -1.38 13.82
N ILE A 108 -8.38 -1.92 13.92
CA ILE A 108 -9.37 -1.59 14.95
C ILE A 108 -9.49 -2.81 15.87
N GLY A 109 -8.84 -2.80 17.02
CA GLY A 109 -8.60 -3.96 17.85
C GLY A 109 -7.39 -4.77 17.38
N ALA A 110 -7.28 -6.05 17.76
CA ALA A 110 -6.14 -6.88 17.37
C ALA A 110 -6.20 -7.32 15.91
N SER A 111 -5.02 -7.61 15.37
CA SER A 111 -4.80 -8.30 14.10
C SER A 111 -3.79 -9.43 14.30
N ASP A 112 -3.48 -10.20 13.28
CA ASP A 112 -2.37 -11.17 13.27
C ASP A 112 -1.03 -10.55 13.67
N PHE A 113 -0.78 -9.27 13.33
CA PHE A 113 0.40 -8.51 13.76
C PHE A 113 0.17 -7.71 15.05
N SER A 114 -0.59 -8.27 15.98
CA SER A 114 -0.57 -7.88 17.39
C SER A 114 0.44 -8.71 18.17
N VAL A 115 1.08 -8.10 19.18
CA VAL A 115 2.18 -8.71 19.94
C VAL A 115 1.67 -9.52 21.12
N GLU A 116 0.69 -8.97 21.84
CA GLU A 116 0.21 -9.53 23.11
C GLU A 116 -1.07 -10.38 22.99
N GLY A 117 -1.52 -10.67 21.77
CA GLY A 117 -2.63 -11.56 21.50
C GLY A 117 -3.93 -10.85 21.17
N HIS A 118 -5.02 -11.59 21.32
CA HIS A 118 -6.34 -11.16 20.88
C HIS A 118 -6.97 -10.13 21.81
N TYR A 119 -7.49 -9.04 21.27
CA TYR A 119 -8.26 -8.05 22.02
C TYR A 119 -9.22 -7.29 21.11
N SER A 120 -10.22 -6.67 21.72
CA SER A 120 -11.03 -5.61 21.11
C SER A 120 -11.00 -4.35 21.98
N LEU A 121 -11.52 -3.25 21.45
CA LEU A 121 -11.63 -2.00 22.21
C LEU A 121 -12.92 -1.94 23.05
N ALA A 122 -13.72 -3.02 23.06
CA ALA A 122 -14.97 -3.17 23.82
C ALA A 122 -15.14 -4.61 24.32
N GLU A 123 -14.39 -4.98 25.36
CA GLU A 123 -14.28 -6.35 25.87
C GLU A 123 -15.48 -6.81 26.70
N GLN A 124 -16.25 -5.88 27.25
CA GLN A 124 -17.33 -6.23 28.18
C GLN A 124 -18.50 -6.86 27.45
N GLU A 125 -18.74 -8.14 27.70
CA GLU A 125 -19.87 -8.88 27.14
C GLU A 125 -21.21 -8.21 27.46
N GLY A 126 -22.05 -8.05 26.43
CA GLY A 126 -23.40 -7.48 26.54
C GLY A 126 -23.45 -5.96 26.70
N ASP A 127 -22.32 -5.25 26.67
CA ASP A 127 -22.28 -3.78 26.68
C ASP A 127 -22.67 -3.19 25.31
N THR A 128 -23.93 -3.33 24.96
CA THR A 128 -24.46 -2.83 23.67
C THR A 128 -24.45 -1.29 23.55
N ALA A 129 -24.26 -0.56 24.65
CA ALA A 129 -24.08 0.87 24.67
C ALA A 129 -22.62 1.30 24.53
N LEU A 130 -21.68 0.33 24.50
CA LEU A 130 -20.24 0.52 24.39
C LEU A 130 -19.69 1.52 25.42
N LEU A 131 -20.18 1.45 26.66
CA LEU A 131 -19.73 2.32 27.77
C LEU A 131 -18.30 1.97 28.21
N SER A 132 -17.89 0.71 28.02
CA SER A 132 -16.55 0.21 28.31
C SER A 132 -15.55 0.42 27.16
N PHE A 133 -15.98 1.00 26.02
CA PHE A 133 -15.09 1.25 24.89
C PHE A 133 -13.89 2.10 25.31
N SER A 134 -12.68 1.68 24.95
CA SER A 134 -11.44 2.39 25.31
C SER A 134 -10.31 2.09 24.33
N LEU A 135 -9.51 3.12 24.03
CA LEU A 135 -8.22 2.97 23.34
C LEU A 135 -7.07 2.58 24.30
N SER A 136 -7.38 2.13 25.53
CA SER A 136 -6.33 1.85 26.53
C SER A 136 -5.35 0.78 26.06
N ARG A 137 -5.82 -0.23 25.33
CA ARG A 137 -4.96 -1.30 24.78
C ARG A 137 -3.93 -0.76 23.79
N ASP A 138 -4.31 0.19 22.97
CA ASP A 138 -3.40 0.84 22.01
C ASP A 138 -2.43 1.85 22.68
N LYS A 139 -2.56 2.07 24.01
CA LYS A 139 -1.80 3.03 24.81
C LYS A 139 -0.98 2.39 25.94
N GLU A 140 -1.05 1.08 26.12
CA GLU A 140 -0.42 0.41 27.28
C GLU A 140 1.10 0.33 27.18
N GLY A 141 1.64 0.36 25.96
CA GLY A 141 3.06 0.15 25.71
C GLY A 141 3.49 -1.29 25.98
N PHE A 142 4.80 -1.50 26.09
CA PHE A 142 5.39 -2.84 26.22
C PHE A 142 6.33 -2.91 27.42
N SER A 143 5.99 -3.73 28.40
CA SER A 143 6.75 -3.86 29.64
C SER A 143 8.12 -4.49 29.42
N LYS A 144 9.20 -3.84 29.91
CA LYS A 144 10.56 -4.44 29.96
C LYS A 144 10.66 -5.72 30.78
N ALA A 145 9.75 -5.93 31.72
CA ALA A 145 9.72 -7.16 32.48
C ALA A 145 9.34 -8.36 31.60
N GLN A 146 8.48 -8.16 30.62
CA GLN A 146 8.06 -9.16 29.64
C GLN A 146 8.97 -9.14 28.41
N TYR A 147 9.37 -7.95 27.95
CA TYR A 147 10.15 -7.72 26.75
C TYR A 147 11.43 -6.95 27.08
N PRO A 148 12.51 -7.61 27.54
CA PRO A 148 13.73 -6.92 27.98
C PRO A 148 14.43 -6.06 26.91
N GLN A 149 14.16 -6.31 25.63
CA GLN A 149 14.69 -5.56 24.48
C GLN A 149 14.04 -4.19 24.28
N VAL A 150 12.87 -3.95 24.84
CA VAL A 150 12.15 -2.67 24.73
C VAL A 150 12.96 -1.57 25.37
N LYS A 151 13.20 -0.46 24.66
CA LYS A 151 13.89 0.72 25.18
C LYS A 151 12.93 1.77 25.73
N ASP A 152 11.74 1.88 25.13
CA ASP A 152 10.67 2.79 25.54
C ASP A 152 9.38 2.02 25.84
N GLU A 153 9.10 1.82 27.14
CA GLU A 153 7.95 1.02 27.61
C GLU A 153 6.60 1.69 27.38
N GLN A 154 6.57 2.98 27.05
CA GLN A 154 5.33 3.71 26.82
C GLN A 154 4.96 3.81 25.35
N TYR A 155 5.88 3.46 24.46
CA TYR A 155 5.64 3.57 23.02
C TYR A 155 4.81 2.38 22.51
N ASP A 156 3.73 2.68 21.79
CA ASP A 156 2.80 1.72 21.22
C ASP A 156 2.11 2.27 19.96
N LEU A 157 1.08 1.59 19.48
CA LEU A 157 0.32 1.98 18.28
C LEU A 157 -0.22 3.41 18.35
N TYR A 158 -0.73 3.82 19.52
CA TYR A 158 -1.23 5.19 19.72
C TYR A 158 -0.12 6.22 19.50
N HIS A 159 1.05 6.01 20.08
CA HIS A 159 2.18 6.93 19.95
C HIS A 159 2.71 6.95 18.51
N LEU A 160 2.80 5.79 17.86
CA LEU A 160 3.18 5.68 16.45
C LEU A 160 2.26 6.52 15.54
N MET A 161 0.95 6.40 15.71
CA MET A 161 -0.01 7.18 14.93
C MET A 161 0.12 8.68 15.20
N LYS A 162 0.31 9.08 16.47
CA LYS A 162 0.48 10.48 16.86
C LYS A 162 1.76 11.09 16.27
N ASP A 163 2.88 10.37 16.30
CA ASP A 163 4.15 10.83 15.76
C ASP A 163 4.03 11.09 14.25
N ILE A 164 3.39 10.18 13.50
CA ILE A 164 3.21 10.35 12.05
C ILE A 164 2.30 11.54 11.74
N VAL A 165 1.18 11.66 12.45
CA VAL A 165 0.27 12.82 12.29
C VAL A 165 1.02 14.12 12.60
N HIS A 166 1.88 14.14 13.62
CA HIS A 166 2.72 15.29 13.96
C HIS A 166 3.69 15.65 12.83
N ILE A 167 4.40 14.66 12.27
CA ILE A 167 5.30 14.86 11.11
C ILE A 167 4.52 15.49 9.95
N LYS A 168 3.34 14.98 9.63
CA LYS A 168 2.51 15.49 8.53
C LYS A 168 1.96 16.89 8.78
N GLN A 169 1.57 17.20 10.00
CA GLN A 169 1.14 18.56 10.40
C GLN A 169 2.28 19.57 10.29
N HIS A 170 3.50 19.20 10.70
CA HIS A 170 4.68 20.06 10.54
C HIS A 170 5.00 20.36 9.08
N GLN A 171 4.73 19.44 8.17
CA GLN A 171 4.89 19.63 6.73
C GLN A 171 3.73 20.43 6.12
N GLN A 172 2.66 20.69 6.88
CA GLN A 172 1.40 21.23 6.36
C GLN A 172 0.79 20.36 5.26
N ASP A 173 1.04 19.03 5.32
CA ASP A 173 0.52 18.05 4.38
C ASP A 173 -0.92 17.67 4.76
N ASN A 174 -1.88 18.37 4.17
CA ASN A 174 -3.30 18.11 4.37
C ASN A 174 -3.83 16.96 3.50
N THR A 175 -2.96 16.30 2.73
CA THR A 175 -3.33 15.20 1.83
C THR A 175 -3.09 13.82 2.44
N TYR A 176 -2.51 13.75 3.65
CA TYR A 176 -2.29 12.52 4.37
C TYR A 176 -3.61 11.84 4.77
N LYS A 177 -3.71 10.56 4.51
CA LYS A 177 -4.91 9.73 4.66
C LYS A 177 -4.65 8.56 5.60
N ILE A 178 -5.61 8.26 6.47
CA ILE A 178 -5.57 7.06 7.32
C ILE A 178 -6.81 6.21 7.03
N LEU A 179 -6.60 4.94 6.71
CA LEU A 179 -7.62 3.90 6.58
C LEU A 179 -7.60 3.03 7.85
N ALA A 180 -8.75 2.65 8.38
CA ALA A 180 -8.84 1.72 9.50
C ALA A 180 -9.74 0.52 9.19
N SER A 181 -9.29 -0.68 9.60
CA SER A 181 -9.98 -1.95 9.35
C SER A 181 -10.02 -2.80 10.61
N PRO A 182 -11.16 -3.37 11.03
CA PRO A 182 -11.19 -4.44 12.01
C PRO A 182 -10.90 -5.78 11.35
N TRP A 183 -10.19 -6.68 12.05
CA TRP A 183 -10.03 -8.09 11.67
C TRP A 183 -11.16 -8.96 12.19
N THR A 184 -11.91 -8.44 13.14
CA THR A 184 -13.09 -9.08 13.73
C THR A 184 -13.88 -8.09 14.60
N ALA A 185 -15.16 -8.33 14.77
CA ALA A 185 -15.93 -7.70 15.83
C ALA A 185 -15.48 -8.22 17.22
N PRO A 186 -15.78 -7.49 18.32
CA PRO A 186 -15.62 -8.01 19.66
C PRO A 186 -16.23 -9.42 19.80
N ALA A 187 -15.49 -10.35 20.44
CA ALA A 187 -15.83 -11.76 20.47
C ALA A 187 -17.28 -12.05 20.89
N TRP A 188 -17.80 -11.28 21.85
CA TRP A 188 -19.17 -11.42 22.36
C TRP A 188 -20.28 -11.03 21.37
N MET A 189 -19.93 -10.32 20.28
CA MET A 189 -20.88 -9.97 19.20
C MET A 189 -21.01 -11.09 18.15
N LYS A 190 -20.20 -12.16 18.24
CA LYS A 190 -20.10 -13.22 17.24
C LYS A 190 -20.80 -14.49 17.69
N ASP A 191 -21.19 -15.32 16.72
CA ASP A 191 -21.90 -16.59 16.96
C ASP A 191 -21.04 -17.64 17.65
N ASN A 192 -19.71 -17.56 17.53
CA ASN A 192 -18.76 -18.47 18.15
C ASN A 192 -18.19 -17.94 19.49
N GLY A 193 -18.44 -16.67 19.85
CA GLY A 193 -17.92 -16.04 21.06
C GLY A 193 -16.39 -15.94 21.12
N ARG A 194 -15.70 -15.92 19.97
CA ARG A 194 -14.24 -15.92 19.87
C ARG A 194 -13.75 -14.91 18.85
N TYR A 195 -12.47 -14.52 18.95
CA TYR A 195 -11.81 -13.65 17.98
C TYR A 195 -11.49 -14.37 16.65
N TYR A 196 -11.28 -15.69 16.72
CA TYR A 196 -10.97 -16.55 15.57
C TYR A 196 -11.52 -17.96 15.81
N GLN A 197 -11.45 -18.81 14.79
CA GLN A 197 -11.79 -20.23 14.95
C GLN A 197 -10.98 -21.10 13.97
N ARG A 198 -10.17 -21.98 14.54
CA ARG A 198 -9.42 -23.01 13.81
C ARG A 198 -10.21 -24.31 13.80
N ASP A 199 -11.27 -24.40 13.03
CA ASP A 199 -12.00 -25.64 12.80
C ASP A 199 -12.34 -25.75 11.32
N ALA A 200 -11.77 -26.72 10.64
CA ALA A 200 -11.99 -26.96 9.20
C ALA A 200 -13.45 -27.28 8.85
N GLN A 201 -14.30 -27.56 9.83
CA GLN A 201 -15.73 -27.87 9.66
C GLN A 201 -16.65 -26.70 10.05
N ALA A 202 -16.12 -25.68 10.72
CA ALA A 202 -16.85 -24.48 11.09
C ALA A 202 -16.60 -23.33 10.11
N ARG A 203 -17.42 -22.28 10.20
CA ARG A 203 -17.16 -21.04 9.50
C ARG A 203 -15.83 -20.47 9.95
N ARG A 204 -15.04 -20.00 9.00
CA ARG A 204 -13.76 -19.34 9.24
C ARG A 204 -13.99 -18.08 10.06
N GLY A 205 -13.52 -18.03 11.29
CA GLY A 205 -13.62 -16.89 12.17
C GLY A 205 -14.96 -16.62 12.85
N GLY A 206 -16.03 -17.36 12.51
CA GLY A 206 -17.39 -17.10 12.98
C GLY A 206 -18.05 -15.89 12.30
N ALA A 207 -19.30 -15.61 12.59
CA ALA A 207 -20.09 -14.56 11.96
C ALA A 207 -20.64 -13.55 12.99
N LEU A 208 -20.76 -12.29 12.58
CA LEU A 208 -21.43 -11.25 13.36
C LEU A 208 -22.91 -11.62 13.55
N LEU A 209 -23.38 -11.62 14.79
CA LEU A 209 -24.78 -11.89 15.10
C LEU A 209 -25.67 -10.71 14.66
N PRO A 210 -26.80 -10.97 13.97
CA PRO A 210 -27.66 -9.91 13.42
C PRO A 210 -28.13 -8.87 14.44
N GLN A 211 -28.35 -9.28 15.71
CA GLN A 211 -28.74 -8.35 16.77
C GLN A 211 -27.67 -7.32 17.13
N TYR A 212 -26.42 -7.56 16.75
CA TYR A 212 -25.28 -6.66 17.04
C TYR A 212 -24.82 -5.83 15.85
N TYR A 213 -25.48 -5.88 14.70
CA TYR A 213 -25.11 -5.03 13.54
C TYR A 213 -25.13 -3.54 13.89
N GLY A 214 -26.15 -3.10 14.63
CA GLY A 214 -26.22 -1.72 15.12
C GLY A 214 -25.10 -1.39 16.11
N THR A 215 -24.83 -2.30 17.05
CA THR A 215 -23.74 -2.13 18.03
C THR A 215 -22.37 -2.12 17.38
N PHE A 216 -22.15 -2.98 16.38
CA PHE A 216 -20.89 -2.98 15.64
C PHE A 216 -20.69 -1.70 14.80
N ALA A 217 -21.75 -1.15 14.22
CA ALA A 217 -21.70 0.16 13.58
C ALA A 217 -21.40 1.30 14.60
N ASP A 218 -21.97 1.22 15.81
CA ASP A 218 -21.65 2.16 16.90
C ASP A 218 -20.20 2.01 17.40
N TYR A 219 -19.60 0.82 17.29
CA TYR A 219 -18.19 0.57 17.61
C TYR A 219 -17.25 1.36 16.70
N PHE A 220 -17.53 1.45 15.40
CA PHE A 220 -16.80 2.34 14.48
C PHE A 220 -16.96 3.81 14.87
N VAL A 221 -18.18 4.23 15.21
CA VAL A 221 -18.41 5.61 15.66
C VAL A 221 -17.59 5.94 16.90
N LYS A 222 -17.57 5.04 17.90
CA LYS A 222 -16.75 5.20 19.11
C LYS A 222 -15.26 5.28 18.82
N TYR A 223 -14.79 4.46 17.91
CA TYR A 223 -13.39 4.47 17.46
C TYR A 223 -13.03 5.83 16.83
N LEU A 224 -13.81 6.27 15.88
CA LEU A 224 -13.58 7.56 15.20
C LEU A 224 -13.71 8.76 16.15
N GLU A 225 -14.68 8.74 17.09
CA GLU A 225 -14.83 9.78 18.12
C GLU A 225 -13.61 9.84 19.04
N ALA A 226 -13.12 8.69 19.50
CA ALA A 226 -11.97 8.60 20.39
C ALA A 226 -10.70 9.14 19.72
N TRP A 227 -10.41 8.74 18.49
CA TRP A 227 -9.24 9.24 17.76
C TRP A 227 -9.39 10.72 17.35
N ARG A 228 -10.59 11.18 17.00
CA ARG A 228 -10.85 12.60 16.74
C ARG A 228 -10.57 13.46 17.96
N ALA A 229 -10.90 12.98 19.16
CA ALA A 229 -10.57 13.66 20.41
C ALA A 229 -9.04 13.75 20.64
N GLU A 230 -8.28 12.80 20.09
CA GLU A 230 -6.81 12.80 20.11
C GLU A 230 -6.18 13.59 18.93
N GLY A 231 -7.01 14.20 18.08
CA GLY A 231 -6.56 15.00 16.93
C GLY A 231 -6.13 14.18 15.71
N VAL A 232 -6.58 12.92 15.61
CA VAL A 232 -6.38 12.05 14.46
C VAL A 232 -7.67 11.93 13.68
N ALA A 233 -7.62 12.20 12.37
CA ALA A 233 -8.75 12.08 11.46
C ALA A 233 -8.53 10.91 10.49
N PHE A 234 -9.60 10.16 10.21
CA PHE A 234 -9.59 9.05 9.25
C PHE A 234 -10.16 9.50 7.91
N TRP A 235 -9.53 9.06 6.86
CA TRP A 235 -10.01 9.20 5.49
C TRP A 235 -11.07 8.15 5.16
N ALA A 236 -10.81 6.90 5.56
CA ALA A 236 -11.68 5.78 5.23
C ALA A 236 -11.68 4.70 6.31
N ILE A 237 -12.69 3.84 6.25
CA ILE A 237 -12.76 2.58 6.98
C ILE A 237 -13.16 1.46 6.02
N THR A 238 -12.82 0.20 6.38
CA THR A 238 -13.45 -0.99 5.80
C THR A 238 -14.34 -1.66 6.84
N PRO A 239 -15.47 -2.29 6.45
CA PRO A 239 -16.35 -2.97 7.40
C PRO A 239 -15.69 -4.17 8.09
N GLU A 240 -14.77 -4.84 7.39
CA GLU A 240 -14.03 -6.01 7.85
C GLU A 240 -12.78 -6.20 7.00
N ASN A 241 -11.66 -6.59 7.62
CA ASN A 241 -10.50 -7.12 6.91
C ASN A 241 -10.79 -8.58 6.54
N GLU A 242 -10.64 -8.90 5.25
CA GLU A 242 -10.79 -10.24 4.72
C GLU A 242 -12.11 -10.93 5.11
N PRO A 243 -13.26 -10.38 4.67
CA PRO A 243 -14.60 -10.82 5.09
C PRO A 243 -14.98 -12.24 4.64
N MET A 244 -14.17 -12.90 3.84
CA MET A 244 -14.34 -14.33 3.54
C MET A 244 -13.72 -15.22 4.63
N GLY A 245 -13.11 -14.60 5.63
CA GLY A 245 -12.36 -15.24 6.68
C GLY A 245 -10.96 -15.67 6.22
N ASN A 246 -10.04 -15.75 7.15
CA ASN A 246 -8.75 -16.39 6.97
C ASN A 246 -8.83 -17.86 7.38
N ASP A 247 -7.73 -18.60 7.32
CA ASP A 247 -7.69 -20.01 7.69
C ASP A 247 -7.82 -20.27 9.21
N GLY A 248 -8.27 -19.27 9.98
CA GLY A 248 -8.66 -19.40 11.38
C GLY A 248 -7.50 -19.40 12.37
N GLY A 249 -6.31 -18.96 11.94
CA GLY A 249 -5.12 -18.89 12.80
C GLY A 249 -5.08 -17.64 13.69
N TRP A 250 -5.72 -16.56 13.26
CA TRP A 250 -5.73 -15.25 13.88
C TRP A 250 -7.10 -14.60 13.82
N GLU A 251 -7.22 -13.35 14.26
CA GLU A 251 -8.46 -12.58 14.25
C GLU A 251 -9.14 -12.66 12.89
N SER A 252 -10.42 -13.01 12.88
CA SER A 252 -11.17 -13.23 11.67
C SER A 252 -12.67 -13.24 11.92
N MET A 253 -13.43 -12.76 10.97
CA MET A 253 -14.89 -12.83 10.97
C MET A 253 -15.40 -13.00 9.54
N GLU A 254 -16.37 -13.89 9.35
CA GLU A 254 -17.06 -13.98 8.06
C GLU A 254 -18.16 -12.95 7.95
N LEU A 255 -18.13 -12.20 6.85
CA LEU A 255 -19.17 -11.25 6.49
C LEU A 255 -19.49 -11.47 5.00
N SER A 256 -20.55 -12.24 4.71
CA SER A 256 -20.93 -12.53 3.33
C SER A 256 -21.29 -11.27 2.54
N PRO A 257 -21.24 -11.28 1.21
CA PRO A 257 -21.59 -10.11 0.39
C PRO A 257 -22.91 -9.45 0.75
N ALA A 258 -23.94 -10.25 1.04
CA ALA A 258 -25.25 -9.75 1.44
C ALA A 258 -25.26 -9.13 2.85
N GLN A 259 -24.51 -9.71 3.77
CA GLN A 259 -24.36 -9.20 5.14
C GLN A 259 -23.58 -7.91 5.18
N GLU A 260 -22.52 -7.80 4.39
CA GLU A 260 -21.73 -6.57 4.29
C GLU A 260 -22.56 -5.43 3.67
N ALA A 261 -23.30 -5.71 2.59
CA ALA A 261 -24.23 -4.74 2.00
C ALA A 261 -25.31 -4.30 3.00
N GLU A 262 -25.85 -5.22 3.81
CA GLU A 262 -26.81 -4.88 4.86
C GLU A 262 -26.16 -4.03 5.99
N LEU A 263 -24.98 -4.42 6.46
CA LEU A 263 -24.24 -3.67 7.49
C LEU A 263 -23.97 -2.24 7.02
N ILE A 264 -23.43 -2.06 5.82
CA ILE A 264 -23.13 -0.75 5.27
C ILE A 264 -24.41 0.08 5.11
N GLY A 265 -25.42 -0.46 4.41
CA GLY A 265 -26.58 0.31 3.98
C GLY A 265 -27.54 0.67 5.11
N LYS A 266 -27.79 -0.25 6.03
CA LYS A 266 -28.79 -0.04 7.10
C LYS A 266 -28.19 0.48 8.41
N TYR A 267 -26.92 0.20 8.68
CA TYR A 267 -26.34 0.49 9.99
C TYR A 267 -25.14 1.43 9.91
N LEU A 268 -24.04 1.04 9.28
CA LEU A 268 -22.78 1.76 9.34
C LEU A 268 -22.86 3.14 8.67
N GLY A 269 -23.27 3.21 7.41
CA GLY A 269 -23.39 4.48 6.67
C GLY A 269 -24.31 5.50 7.37
N PRO A 270 -25.56 5.12 7.75
CA PRO A 270 -26.44 6.03 8.49
C PRO A 270 -25.88 6.50 9.83
N ARG A 271 -25.17 5.64 10.56
CA ARG A 271 -24.57 6.03 11.85
C ARG A 271 -23.39 6.98 11.69
N LEU A 272 -22.49 6.72 10.75
CA LEU A 272 -21.40 7.66 10.45
C LEU A 272 -21.96 9.03 10.08
N ALA A 273 -22.95 9.10 9.21
CA ALA A 273 -23.58 10.35 8.82
C ALA A 273 -24.24 11.08 10.01
N ALA A 274 -24.94 10.34 10.88
CA ALA A 274 -25.62 10.93 12.05
C ALA A 274 -24.65 11.47 13.12
N HIS A 275 -23.42 10.92 13.20
CA HIS A 275 -22.40 11.31 14.18
C HIS A 275 -21.34 12.27 13.62
N GLY A 276 -21.55 12.83 12.42
CA GLY A 276 -20.65 13.82 11.81
C GLY A 276 -19.36 13.19 11.25
N PHE A 277 -19.47 11.97 10.72
CA PHE A 277 -18.44 11.24 9.98
C PHE A 277 -18.89 10.88 8.55
N GLY A 278 -19.84 11.65 8.00
CA GLY A 278 -20.33 11.40 6.65
C GLY A 278 -19.30 11.65 5.54
N ASP A 279 -18.18 12.26 5.86
CA ASP A 279 -17.00 12.47 5.01
C ASP A 279 -15.98 11.32 5.10
N VAL A 280 -16.08 10.46 6.11
CA VAL A 280 -15.26 9.23 6.20
C VAL A 280 -15.78 8.22 5.19
N GLN A 281 -14.94 7.84 4.25
CA GLN A 281 -15.30 6.91 3.19
C GLN A 281 -15.48 5.49 3.73
N ILE A 282 -16.43 4.75 3.20
CA ILE A 282 -16.52 3.30 3.40
C ILE A 282 -16.00 2.64 2.13
N LEU A 283 -14.93 1.86 2.28
CA LEU A 283 -14.42 0.97 1.23
C LEU A 283 -14.86 -0.46 1.56
N GLY A 284 -15.68 -1.05 0.70
CA GLY A 284 -16.16 -2.42 0.91
C GLY A 284 -15.11 -3.47 0.57
N PHE A 285 -15.38 -4.73 0.88
CA PHE A 285 -14.62 -5.92 0.52
C PHE A 285 -13.34 -6.11 1.35
N ASP A 286 -12.23 -5.41 1.02
CA ASP A 286 -10.94 -5.52 1.73
C ASP A 286 -10.33 -6.94 1.71
N GLN A 287 -10.30 -7.57 0.52
CA GLN A 287 -9.88 -8.95 0.25
C GLN A 287 -9.20 -9.07 -1.12
N ASN A 288 -8.76 -10.28 -1.50
CA ASN A 288 -8.05 -10.56 -2.74
C ASN A 288 -8.83 -10.14 -4.00
N THR A 289 -8.18 -9.39 -4.87
CA THR A 289 -8.78 -8.75 -6.06
C THR A 289 -9.67 -9.69 -6.89
N PHE A 290 -9.25 -10.94 -7.12
CA PHE A 290 -9.96 -11.88 -7.99
C PHE A 290 -11.33 -12.34 -7.41
N GLU A 291 -11.56 -12.16 -6.11
CA GLU A 291 -12.78 -12.54 -5.40
C GLU A 291 -13.79 -11.39 -5.26
N MET A 292 -13.47 -10.20 -5.77
CA MET A 292 -14.24 -8.96 -5.56
C MET A 292 -15.65 -8.98 -6.18
N GLY A 293 -15.86 -9.73 -7.26
CA GLY A 293 -17.11 -9.69 -8.05
C GLY A 293 -18.40 -9.87 -7.25
N PRO A 294 -18.56 -10.90 -6.40
CA PRO A 294 -19.76 -11.09 -5.59
C PRO A 294 -20.05 -9.94 -4.62
N TYR A 295 -19.01 -9.34 -4.02
CA TYR A 295 -19.14 -8.22 -3.08
C TYR A 295 -19.56 -6.94 -3.81
N THR A 296 -18.93 -6.63 -4.93
CA THR A 296 -19.35 -5.48 -5.76
C THR A 296 -20.78 -5.60 -6.21
N ALA A 297 -21.21 -6.79 -6.67
CA ALA A 297 -22.59 -7.03 -7.09
C ALA A 297 -23.59 -6.84 -5.95
N ALA A 298 -23.29 -7.32 -4.74
CA ALA A 298 -24.19 -7.20 -3.60
C ALA A 298 -24.24 -5.76 -3.04
N ILE A 299 -23.09 -5.11 -2.87
CA ILE A 299 -22.98 -3.77 -2.27
C ILE A 299 -23.53 -2.72 -3.24
N TYR A 300 -23.08 -2.71 -4.49
CA TYR A 300 -23.53 -1.71 -5.46
C TYR A 300 -24.93 -2.01 -6.01
N GLY A 301 -25.37 -3.27 -5.99
CA GLY A 301 -26.76 -3.66 -6.29
C GLY A 301 -27.77 -3.29 -5.20
N ASN A 302 -27.32 -2.98 -3.99
CA ASN A 302 -28.16 -2.50 -2.90
C ASN A 302 -28.10 -0.96 -2.88
N GLU A 303 -29.22 -0.29 -3.16
CA GLU A 303 -29.30 1.17 -3.28
C GLU A 303 -28.76 1.90 -2.04
N GLN A 304 -29.08 1.41 -0.82
CA GLN A 304 -28.62 2.02 0.42
C GLN A 304 -27.12 1.82 0.66
N ALA A 305 -26.62 0.60 0.42
CA ALA A 305 -25.20 0.32 0.56
C ALA A 305 -24.37 1.10 -0.48
N ASN A 306 -24.81 1.11 -1.73
CA ASN A 306 -24.15 1.86 -2.79
C ASN A 306 -24.02 3.36 -2.50
N ALA A 307 -25.05 3.95 -1.87
CA ALA A 307 -25.05 5.37 -1.52
C ALA A 307 -23.97 5.74 -0.48
N TYR A 308 -23.57 4.79 0.37
CA TYR A 308 -22.56 5.01 1.42
C TYR A 308 -21.18 4.47 1.06
N THR A 309 -21.05 3.62 0.02
CA THR A 309 -19.78 3.01 -0.36
C THR A 309 -19.05 3.87 -1.38
N ALA A 310 -17.86 4.33 -1.04
CA ALA A 310 -17.02 5.12 -1.93
C ALA A 310 -16.26 4.28 -2.96
N GLY A 311 -15.92 3.03 -2.60
CA GLY A 311 -15.14 2.14 -3.44
C GLY A 311 -14.93 0.78 -2.82
N MET A 312 -13.96 0.03 -3.37
CA MET A 312 -13.50 -1.25 -2.84
C MET A 312 -12.04 -1.17 -2.40
N ALA A 313 -11.75 -1.78 -1.26
CA ALA A 313 -10.41 -2.09 -0.81
C ALA A 313 -10.02 -3.48 -1.35
N ILE A 314 -8.78 -3.65 -1.80
CA ILE A 314 -8.31 -4.89 -2.42
C ILE A 314 -6.93 -5.30 -1.89
N HIS A 315 -6.69 -6.62 -1.88
CA HIS A 315 -5.44 -7.27 -1.52
C HIS A 315 -4.84 -8.02 -2.71
N TRP A 316 -3.57 -8.41 -2.62
CA TRP A 316 -2.85 -9.04 -3.73
C TRP A 316 -2.52 -10.53 -3.55
N TYR A 317 -2.96 -11.14 -2.45
CA TYR A 317 -2.53 -12.51 -2.11
C TYR A 317 -3.05 -13.61 -3.05
N GLY A 318 -3.88 -13.27 -4.02
CA GLY A 318 -4.36 -14.21 -5.05
C GLY A 318 -3.35 -14.54 -6.15
N SER A 319 -2.27 -13.76 -6.33
CA SER A 319 -1.24 -13.99 -7.34
C SER A 319 0.06 -13.29 -6.99
N THR A 320 1.19 -13.89 -7.33
CA THR A 320 2.52 -13.28 -7.16
C THR A 320 2.94 -12.38 -8.32
N ILE A 321 2.19 -12.36 -9.42
CA ILE A 321 2.56 -11.63 -10.64
C ILE A 321 1.45 -10.77 -11.24
N SER A 322 0.17 -11.03 -10.95
CA SER A 322 -0.96 -10.36 -11.59
C SER A 322 -1.71 -9.46 -10.64
N CYS A 323 -2.09 -8.25 -11.08
CA CYS A 323 -3.07 -7.40 -10.42
C CYS A 323 -4.52 -7.74 -10.83
N PHE A 324 -4.74 -8.77 -11.64
CA PHE A 324 -6.04 -9.14 -12.21
C PHE A 324 -6.69 -8.00 -13.01
N PRO A 325 -6.02 -7.51 -14.06
CA PRO A 325 -6.45 -6.32 -14.80
C PRO A 325 -7.86 -6.44 -15.37
N GLU A 326 -8.27 -7.63 -15.80
CA GLU A 326 -9.61 -7.90 -16.32
C GLU A 326 -10.72 -7.73 -15.26
N VAL A 327 -10.41 -8.03 -13.98
CA VAL A 327 -11.35 -7.81 -12.86
C VAL A 327 -11.45 -6.32 -12.55
N LEU A 328 -10.31 -5.63 -12.44
CA LEU A 328 -10.26 -4.19 -12.17
C LEU A 328 -10.99 -3.40 -13.26
N ASP A 329 -10.71 -3.67 -14.55
CA ASP A 329 -11.36 -3.03 -15.69
C ASP A 329 -12.86 -3.33 -15.74
N SER A 330 -13.27 -4.58 -15.47
CA SER A 330 -14.66 -4.95 -15.45
C SER A 330 -15.45 -4.19 -14.38
N ILE A 331 -14.90 -4.09 -13.17
CA ILE A 331 -15.55 -3.37 -12.07
C ILE A 331 -15.60 -1.88 -12.35
N HIS A 332 -14.50 -1.28 -12.79
CA HIS A 332 -14.49 0.13 -13.15
C HIS A 332 -15.48 0.46 -14.27
N ASN A 333 -15.55 -0.37 -15.33
CA ASN A 333 -16.50 -0.15 -16.43
C ASN A 333 -17.97 -0.20 -15.99
N LEU A 334 -18.29 -1.01 -14.97
CA LEU A 334 -19.63 -1.08 -14.40
C LEU A 334 -19.92 0.07 -13.41
N TYR A 335 -18.89 0.52 -12.71
CA TYR A 335 -19.00 1.50 -11.61
C TYR A 335 -17.87 2.55 -11.67
N PRO A 336 -17.85 3.41 -12.71
CA PRO A 336 -16.70 4.28 -13.00
C PRO A 336 -16.42 5.36 -11.94
N ASP A 337 -17.40 5.67 -11.11
CA ASP A 337 -17.26 6.66 -10.04
C ASP A 337 -16.76 6.06 -8.72
N LYS A 338 -16.48 4.74 -8.69
CA LYS A 338 -16.07 4.03 -7.49
C LYS A 338 -14.56 3.81 -7.47
N THR A 339 -13.95 4.10 -6.33
CA THR A 339 -12.51 3.93 -6.09
C THR A 339 -12.12 2.45 -5.99
N LEU A 340 -10.94 2.09 -6.51
CA LEU A 340 -10.29 0.81 -6.30
C LEU A 340 -8.94 1.07 -5.59
N PHE A 341 -8.88 0.83 -4.30
CA PHE A 341 -7.70 1.11 -3.49
C PHE A 341 -7.04 -0.18 -2.99
N HIS A 342 -5.75 -0.37 -3.29
CA HIS A 342 -5.00 -1.49 -2.73
C HIS A 342 -4.67 -1.22 -1.27
N SER A 343 -5.38 -1.89 -0.37
CA SER A 343 -5.34 -1.65 1.07
C SER A 343 -4.31 -2.50 1.80
N GLU A 344 -3.89 -3.64 1.22
CA GLU A 344 -2.92 -4.53 1.84
C GLU A 344 -2.17 -5.40 0.83
N GLY A 345 -0.88 -5.58 1.08
CA GLY A 345 -0.03 -6.57 0.45
C GLY A 345 1.34 -6.58 1.11
N CYS A 346 1.97 -7.75 1.22
CA CYS A 346 3.33 -7.91 1.69
C CYS A 346 3.99 -9.13 1.03
N ILE A 347 5.27 -9.30 1.27
CA ILE A 347 5.97 -10.52 0.93
C ILE A 347 5.95 -11.42 2.16
N ASP A 348 5.19 -12.51 2.07
CA ASP A 348 5.09 -13.51 3.12
C ASP A 348 6.16 -14.58 2.97
N ASN A 349 6.47 -15.26 4.08
CA ASN A 349 7.22 -16.52 4.11
C ASN A 349 8.53 -16.51 3.30
N LEU A 350 9.31 -15.44 3.34
CA LEU A 350 10.57 -15.34 2.63
C LEU A 350 11.48 -16.55 2.89
N GLY A 351 11.70 -17.36 1.85
CA GLY A 351 12.59 -18.51 1.91
C GLY A 351 12.12 -19.69 2.77
N CYS A 352 10.89 -19.70 3.25
CA CYS A 352 10.31 -20.82 3.99
C CYS A 352 9.75 -21.87 3.01
N PRO A 353 10.24 -23.14 3.03
CA PRO A 353 9.94 -24.09 1.98
C PRO A 353 8.62 -24.84 2.12
N ALA A 354 7.83 -24.63 3.16
CA ALA A 354 6.58 -25.35 3.32
C ALA A 354 5.53 -24.58 4.11
N TRP A 355 4.36 -24.49 3.53
CA TRP A 355 3.16 -24.10 4.22
C TRP A 355 2.49 -25.31 4.84
N ASP A 356 2.68 -25.51 6.12
CA ASP A 356 1.90 -26.44 6.94
C ASP A 356 1.09 -25.69 8.03
N GLY A 357 0.99 -24.38 7.90
CA GLY A 357 0.39 -23.48 8.89
C GLY A 357 1.34 -23.15 10.05
N VAL A 358 2.62 -23.48 9.92
CA VAL A 358 3.68 -23.11 10.86
C VAL A 358 4.81 -22.47 10.06
N THR A 359 4.94 -21.17 10.18
CA THR A 359 6.08 -20.45 9.60
C THR A 359 7.33 -20.79 10.40
N ASP A 360 8.40 -21.19 9.72
CA ASP A 360 9.69 -21.47 10.35
C ASP A 360 10.55 -20.20 10.37
N PRO A 361 10.68 -19.51 11.53
CA PRO A 361 11.50 -18.31 11.63
C PRO A 361 12.99 -18.60 11.37
N VAL A 362 13.45 -19.83 11.58
CA VAL A 362 14.84 -20.22 11.29
C VAL A 362 15.06 -20.29 9.78
N GLY A 363 14.15 -20.92 9.04
CA GLY A 363 14.19 -20.93 7.58
C GLY A 363 14.06 -19.54 6.97
N PHE A 364 13.24 -18.67 7.55
CA PHE A 364 13.13 -17.27 7.16
C PHE A 364 14.49 -16.56 7.26
N VAL A 365 15.21 -16.71 8.37
CA VAL A 365 16.56 -16.15 8.57
C VAL A 365 17.59 -16.82 7.67
N GLU A 366 17.56 -18.15 7.55
CA GLU A 366 18.53 -18.94 6.77
C GLU A 366 18.42 -18.67 5.26
N SER A 367 17.30 -18.14 4.77
CA SER A 367 17.16 -17.70 3.37
C SER A 367 18.18 -16.62 2.98
N GLY A 368 18.75 -15.90 3.97
CA GLY A 368 19.79 -14.90 3.73
C GLY A 368 19.28 -13.59 3.12
N TRP A 369 18.00 -13.27 3.31
CA TRP A 369 17.35 -12.07 2.78
C TRP A 369 17.74 -10.78 3.52
N PHE A 370 17.96 -10.85 4.85
CA PHE A 370 18.21 -9.68 5.69
C PHE A 370 19.56 -9.03 5.36
N ASN A 371 19.54 -7.70 5.20
CA ASN A 371 20.70 -6.89 4.84
C ASN A 371 21.44 -7.37 3.57
N ASN A 372 20.70 -7.91 2.61
CA ASN A 372 21.18 -8.50 1.36
C ASN A 372 20.36 -8.00 0.16
N ASP A 373 20.74 -6.85 -0.38
CA ASP A 373 20.02 -6.22 -1.49
C ASP A 373 19.87 -7.15 -2.72
N ALA A 374 20.84 -8.04 -2.97
CA ALA A 374 20.81 -8.93 -4.12
C ALA A 374 19.66 -9.96 -4.05
N PHE A 375 19.29 -10.39 -2.86
CA PHE A 375 18.19 -11.34 -2.66
C PHE A 375 16.87 -10.80 -3.24
N TRP A 376 16.55 -9.54 -3.04
CA TRP A 376 15.29 -8.92 -3.41
C TRP A 376 15.08 -8.75 -4.91
N TRP A 377 16.16 -8.85 -5.69
CA TRP A 377 16.15 -8.71 -7.14
C TRP A 377 16.27 -10.04 -7.87
N THR A 378 16.39 -11.14 -7.15
CA THR A 378 16.46 -12.47 -7.72
C THR A 378 15.13 -13.20 -7.49
N PRO A 379 14.71 -14.11 -8.42
CA PRO A 379 13.57 -14.97 -8.18
C PRO A 379 13.77 -15.74 -6.87
N SER A 380 12.96 -15.45 -5.87
CA SER A 380 12.91 -16.23 -4.64
C SER A 380 11.72 -17.17 -4.72
N ALA A 381 11.92 -18.43 -4.38
CA ALA A 381 10.82 -19.34 -4.13
C ALA A 381 10.19 -18.90 -2.80
N THR A 382 9.26 -17.98 -2.85
CA THR A 382 8.32 -17.80 -1.75
C THR A 382 7.29 -18.90 -1.91
N ASP A 383 7.27 -19.80 -0.97
CA ASP A 383 6.27 -20.85 -0.96
C ASP A 383 4.97 -20.31 -0.41
N TRP A 384 4.25 -19.58 -1.25
CA TRP A 384 2.87 -19.30 -0.95
C TRP A 384 2.14 -20.63 -0.98
N ALA A 385 1.49 -20.95 0.12
CA ALA A 385 0.67 -22.12 0.30
C ALA A 385 -0.36 -22.40 -0.79
N TYR A 386 -0.55 -21.45 -1.65
CA TYR A 386 -1.46 -21.52 -2.79
C TYR A 386 -0.83 -22.11 -4.05
N SER A 387 0.43 -22.50 -4.07
CA SER A 387 0.95 -23.47 -5.04
C SER A 387 0.30 -24.84 -4.77
N THR A 388 -1.02 -24.83 -4.75
CA THR A 388 -1.80 -26.05 -4.64
C THR A 388 -1.76 -26.76 -5.98
N PRO A 389 -2.01 -28.08 -6.01
CA PRO A 389 -2.25 -28.80 -7.26
C PRO A 389 -3.34 -28.19 -8.15
N PHE A 390 -4.15 -27.27 -7.63
CA PHE A 390 -5.24 -26.59 -8.33
C PHE A 390 -4.79 -25.38 -9.15
N TRP A 391 -3.65 -24.69 -8.79
CA TRP A 391 -3.14 -23.53 -9.50
C TRP A 391 -1.61 -23.48 -9.51
N PRO A 392 -0.96 -24.46 -10.13
CA PRO A 392 0.50 -24.54 -10.13
C PRO A 392 1.20 -23.37 -10.84
N ASP A 393 0.47 -22.67 -11.73
CA ASP A 393 0.99 -21.56 -12.52
C ASP A 393 0.72 -20.18 -11.88
N TRP A 394 0.02 -20.11 -10.76
CA TRP A 394 -0.38 -18.83 -10.13
C TRP A 394 0.72 -18.22 -9.27
N HIS A 395 1.64 -19.02 -8.79
CA HIS A 395 2.72 -18.59 -7.91
C HIS A 395 4.09 -19.03 -8.45
N PRO A 396 4.45 -18.58 -9.67
CA PRO A 396 5.79 -18.83 -10.18
C PRO A 396 6.82 -18.10 -9.30
N ALA A 397 8.05 -18.57 -9.30
CA ALA A 397 9.15 -17.86 -8.66
C ALA A 397 9.24 -16.42 -9.18
N TYR A 398 9.36 -15.45 -8.30
CA TYR A 398 9.44 -14.03 -8.63
C TYR A 398 10.45 -13.29 -7.74
N ALA A 399 10.92 -12.16 -8.23
CA ALA A 399 11.77 -11.25 -7.46
C ALA A 399 10.88 -10.25 -6.68
N PRO A 400 11.00 -10.13 -5.35
CA PRO A 400 10.12 -9.29 -4.54
C PRO A 400 10.06 -7.81 -4.98
N ALA A 401 11.21 -7.20 -5.29
CA ALA A 401 11.24 -5.81 -5.75
C ALA A 401 10.57 -5.63 -7.14
N THR A 402 10.74 -6.62 -8.03
CA THR A 402 10.05 -6.68 -9.33
C THR A 402 8.55 -6.76 -9.14
N ARG A 403 8.10 -7.58 -8.19
CA ARG A 403 6.67 -7.73 -7.87
C ARG A 403 6.01 -6.39 -7.55
N TYR A 404 6.61 -5.60 -6.64
CA TYR A 404 6.07 -4.28 -6.30
C TYR A 404 6.04 -3.34 -7.50
N ALA A 405 7.15 -3.27 -8.26
CA ALA A 405 7.24 -2.34 -9.39
C ALA A 405 6.22 -2.65 -10.49
N THR A 406 6.09 -3.92 -10.90
CA THR A 406 5.14 -4.34 -11.94
C THR A 406 3.69 -4.20 -11.46
N TYR A 407 3.38 -4.70 -10.27
CA TYR A 407 2.02 -4.65 -9.72
C TYR A 407 1.48 -3.22 -9.59
N ILE A 408 2.32 -2.29 -9.10
CA ILE A 408 1.91 -0.90 -8.94
C ILE A 408 1.65 -0.27 -10.31
N ILE A 409 2.56 -0.41 -11.27
CA ILE A 409 2.37 0.18 -12.60
C ILE A 409 1.15 -0.40 -13.30
N ASP A 410 1.02 -1.72 -13.30
CA ASP A 410 -0.10 -2.40 -13.96
C ASP A 410 -1.42 -2.06 -13.28
N GLY A 411 -1.46 -2.09 -11.95
CA GLY A 411 -2.65 -1.71 -11.18
C GLY A 411 -3.09 -0.26 -11.42
N ILE A 412 -2.15 0.69 -11.47
CA ILE A 412 -2.45 2.10 -11.78
C ILE A 412 -3.00 2.24 -13.21
N ASN A 413 -2.48 1.49 -14.18
CA ASN A 413 -3.02 1.46 -15.54
C ASN A 413 -4.42 0.84 -15.61
N HIS A 414 -4.79 0.04 -14.60
CA HIS A 414 -6.09 -0.63 -14.46
C HIS A 414 -6.91 -0.13 -13.26
N TRP A 415 -6.93 1.19 -13.07
CA TRP A 415 -7.83 1.94 -12.19
C TRP A 415 -7.53 1.90 -10.70
N MET A 416 -6.46 1.26 -10.23
CA MET A 416 -6.03 1.41 -8.84
C MET A 416 -5.66 2.87 -8.55
N THR A 417 -6.05 3.36 -7.36
CA THR A 417 -5.79 4.75 -6.96
C THR A 417 -4.60 4.90 -6.01
N GLY A 418 -4.01 3.81 -5.57
CA GLY A 418 -2.86 3.81 -4.68
C GLY A 418 -2.61 2.45 -4.06
N LEU A 419 -1.65 2.40 -3.13
CA LEU A 419 -1.26 1.18 -2.44
C LEU A 419 -0.84 1.45 -1.01
N CYS A 420 -1.31 0.60 -0.09
CA CYS A 420 -0.84 0.49 1.28
C CYS A 420 -0.20 -0.88 1.49
N ASP A 421 1.09 -0.89 1.85
CA ASP A 421 1.81 -2.12 2.20
C ASP A 421 1.37 -2.64 3.57
N TRP A 422 1.56 -3.95 3.84
CA TRP A 422 1.30 -4.51 5.15
C TRP A 422 2.55 -4.35 6.02
N ASN A 423 2.42 -3.74 7.18
CA ASN A 423 3.47 -3.34 8.12
C ASN A 423 4.55 -2.38 7.56
N ILE A 424 4.77 -1.25 8.22
CA ILE A 424 5.83 -0.32 7.82
C ILE A 424 7.21 -0.74 8.32
N VAL A 425 7.26 -1.42 9.49
CA VAL A 425 8.49 -1.83 10.18
C VAL A 425 8.24 -3.17 10.84
N LEU A 426 9.15 -4.12 10.66
CA LEU A 426 9.19 -5.39 11.38
C LEU A 426 10.61 -5.69 11.86
N ASP A 427 10.75 -6.72 12.71
CA ASP A 427 12.07 -7.17 13.14
C ASP A 427 12.78 -8.02 12.07
N SER A 428 14.02 -8.42 12.36
CA SER A 428 14.88 -9.16 11.43
C SER A 428 14.38 -10.57 11.07
N ILE A 429 13.34 -11.05 11.72
CA ILE A 429 12.70 -12.32 11.39
C ILE A 429 11.28 -12.16 10.84
N GLY A 430 10.83 -10.92 10.62
CA GLY A 430 9.51 -10.66 10.06
C GLY A 430 8.36 -10.62 11.07
N GLY A 431 8.66 -10.36 12.34
CA GLY A 431 7.70 -10.22 13.43
C GLY A 431 7.92 -8.93 14.24
N PRO A 432 7.59 -8.93 15.55
CA PRO A 432 6.92 -10.01 16.30
C PRO A 432 5.41 -10.06 16.06
N ASN A 433 4.80 -11.19 16.37
CA ASN A 433 3.35 -11.33 16.44
C ASN A 433 2.97 -12.56 17.27
N HIS A 434 1.69 -12.66 17.66
CA HIS A 434 1.21 -13.73 18.55
C HIS A 434 0.80 -15.03 17.83
N VAL A 435 0.86 -15.07 16.49
CA VAL A 435 0.35 -16.19 15.69
C VAL A 435 1.41 -16.89 14.82
N ASN A 436 2.67 -16.46 14.92
CA ASN A 436 3.78 -16.94 14.10
C ASN A 436 3.57 -16.75 12.59
N ASN A 437 3.00 -15.61 12.22
CA ASN A 437 2.90 -15.17 10.84
C ASN A 437 4.05 -14.20 10.55
N TYR A 438 5.02 -14.59 9.74
CA TYR A 438 6.21 -13.79 9.47
C TYR A 438 6.17 -13.20 8.05
N ALA A 439 6.45 -11.90 7.95
CA ALA A 439 6.38 -11.17 6.69
C ALA A 439 7.54 -10.19 6.54
N ALA A 440 7.77 -9.71 5.32
CA ALA A 440 8.65 -8.58 5.10
C ALA A 440 7.93 -7.25 5.35
N ALA A 441 8.72 -6.23 5.72
CA ALA A 441 8.28 -4.84 5.77
C ALA A 441 9.27 -3.95 4.99
N PRO A 442 8.89 -2.75 4.54
CA PRO A 442 9.81 -1.80 3.91
C PRO A 442 11.06 -1.55 4.73
N VAL A 443 10.90 -1.49 6.05
CA VAL A 443 12.02 -1.35 7.00
C VAL A 443 12.06 -2.55 7.92
N MET A 444 13.21 -3.22 7.97
CA MET A 444 13.44 -4.37 8.84
C MET A 444 14.56 -4.05 9.83
N ILE A 445 14.40 -4.43 11.09
CA ILE A 445 15.30 -4.00 12.16
C ILE A 445 15.79 -5.20 12.97
N ASP A 446 17.10 -5.38 13.00
CA ASP A 446 17.76 -6.18 14.04
C ASP A 446 18.11 -5.26 15.22
N TYR A 447 17.17 -5.12 16.15
CA TYR A 447 17.32 -4.25 17.32
C TYR A 447 18.33 -4.78 18.34
N GLN A 448 18.76 -6.03 18.24
CA GLN A 448 19.81 -6.60 19.10
C GLN A 448 21.20 -6.14 18.65
N ASN A 449 21.40 -5.98 17.34
CA ASN A 449 22.67 -5.55 16.74
C ASN A 449 22.63 -4.10 16.21
N ASP A 450 21.56 -3.35 16.49
CA ASP A 450 21.34 -1.97 16.03
C ASP A 450 21.42 -1.81 14.49
N ILE A 451 20.96 -2.82 13.72
CA ILE A 451 20.95 -2.77 12.26
C ILE A 451 19.56 -2.39 11.77
N ILE A 452 19.47 -1.28 11.05
CA ILE A 452 18.26 -0.83 10.35
C ILE A 452 18.47 -1.10 8.87
N TYR A 453 17.62 -1.92 8.28
CA TYR A 453 17.70 -2.30 6.89
C TYR A 453 16.47 -1.80 6.10
N TYR A 454 16.71 -0.90 5.17
CA TYR A 454 15.73 -0.47 4.18
C TYR A 454 15.81 -1.42 2.99
N THR A 455 14.76 -2.20 2.77
CA THR A 455 14.71 -3.20 1.72
C THR A 455 14.72 -2.57 0.31
N PRO A 456 15.16 -3.24 -0.75
CA PRO A 456 15.05 -2.72 -2.10
C PRO A 456 13.64 -2.31 -2.51
N TYR A 457 12.60 -3.05 -2.10
CA TYR A 457 11.24 -2.65 -2.42
C TYR A 457 10.76 -1.39 -1.64
N TYR A 458 11.37 -1.07 -0.47
CA TYR A 458 11.18 0.23 0.16
C TYR A 458 11.52 1.37 -0.81
N TYR A 459 12.66 1.27 -1.53
CA TYR A 459 13.06 2.29 -2.49
C TYR A 459 12.15 2.34 -3.71
N VAL A 460 11.57 1.21 -4.11
CA VAL A 460 10.50 1.16 -5.13
C VAL A 460 9.27 1.92 -4.65
N LEU A 461 8.77 1.62 -3.44
CA LEU A 461 7.63 2.34 -2.83
C LEU A 461 7.93 3.84 -2.64
N LYS A 462 9.13 4.18 -2.16
CA LYS A 462 9.60 5.57 -2.02
C LYS A 462 9.51 6.31 -3.35
N GLN A 463 9.94 5.69 -4.43
CA GLN A 463 9.95 6.31 -5.76
C GLN A 463 8.54 6.55 -6.28
N PHE A 464 7.61 5.60 -6.12
CA PHE A 464 6.20 5.78 -6.46
C PHE A 464 5.53 6.84 -5.58
N SER A 465 5.72 6.79 -4.27
CA SER A 465 5.13 7.76 -3.36
C SER A 465 5.57 9.20 -3.65
N ARG A 466 6.81 9.40 -4.09
CA ARG A 466 7.33 10.71 -4.48
C ARG A 466 6.84 11.18 -5.84
N SER A 467 6.67 10.25 -6.77
CA SER A 467 6.25 10.56 -8.16
C SER A 467 4.74 10.70 -8.31
N MET A 468 3.95 9.99 -7.52
CA MET A 468 2.49 9.98 -7.58
C MET A 468 1.91 10.39 -6.22
N ARG A 469 1.43 11.63 -6.14
CA ARG A 469 0.89 12.22 -4.90
C ARG A 469 -0.64 12.23 -4.91
N PRO A 470 -1.29 12.27 -3.75
CA PRO A 470 -2.73 12.49 -3.67
C PRO A 470 -3.16 13.69 -4.51
N GLY A 471 -4.17 13.48 -5.37
CA GLY A 471 -4.67 14.50 -6.28
C GLY A 471 -3.99 14.52 -7.67
N ASP A 472 -2.88 13.82 -7.88
CA ASP A 472 -2.32 13.62 -9.23
C ASP A 472 -3.28 12.78 -10.08
N VAL A 473 -3.39 13.05 -11.37
CA VAL A 473 -4.33 12.40 -12.29
C VAL A 473 -3.58 11.44 -13.21
N VAL A 474 -4.00 10.18 -13.24
CA VAL A 474 -3.41 9.18 -14.14
C VAL A 474 -3.73 9.50 -15.58
N LEU A 475 -2.74 9.37 -16.45
CA LEU A 475 -2.84 9.61 -17.89
C LEU A 475 -2.93 8.29 -18.65
N GLY A 476 -3.63 8.30 -19.78
CA GLY A 476 -3.64 7.18 -20.70
C GLY A 476 -2.26 6.93 -21.30
N VAL A 477 -1.88 5.65 -21.41
CA VAL A 477 -0.62 5.22 -22.04
C VAL A 477 -0.91 4.18 -23.09
N ALA A 478 -0.46 4.41 -24.33
CA ALA A 478 -0.47 3.38 -25.37
C ALA A 478 0.89 2.65 -25.37
N PRO A 479 0.91 1.31 -25.28
CA PRO A 479 2.15 0.55 -25.19
C PRO A 479 2.90 0.52 -26.51
N SER A 480 4.23 0.37 -26.44
CA SER A 480 5.12 0.05 -27.56
C SER A 480 4.96 -1.44 -27.95
N GLN A 481 5.26 -1.76 -29.22
CA GLN A 481 5.25 -3.15 -29.68
C GLN A 481 6.57 -3.85 -29.35
N GLY A 482 6.49 -5.10 -28.93
CA GLY A 482 7.67 -5.96 -28.71
C GLY A 482 8.43 -5.71 -27.40
N GLN A 483 7.93 -4.84 -26.52
CA GLN A 483 8.53 -4.53 -25.22
C GLN A 483 7.60 -4.91 -24.04
N ALA A 484 7.07 -6.13 -24.05
CA ALA A 484 6.16 -6.62 -23.01
C ALA A 484 6.78 -6.69 -21.60
N HIS A 485 8.11 -6.66 -21.49
CA HIS A 485 8.86 -6.60 -20.24
C HIS A 485 9.05 -5.16 -19.70
N ILE A 486 8.60 -4.16 -20.46
CA ILE A 486 8.61 -2.76 -20.03
C ILE A 486 7.21 -2.39 -19.53
N HIS A 487 7.13 -2.02 -18.28
CA HIS A 487 5.92 -1.49 -17.64
C HIS A 487 6.03 0.03 -17.51
N LEU A 488 4.97 0.76 -17.83
CA LEU A 488 4.99 2.22 -17.79
C LEU A 488 3.63 2.76 -17.37
N CYS A 489 3.63 3.71 -16.42
CA CYS A 489 2.48 4.56 -16.12
C CYS A 489 2.88 6.02 -16.02
N ALA A 490 1.92 6.93 -16.19
CA ALA A 490 2.15 8.36 -16.14
C ALA A 490 1.04 9.08 -15.37
N VAL A 491 1.40 10.15 -14.67
CA VAL A 491 0.46 11.04 -13.99
C VAL A 491 0.74 12.49 -14.32
N SER A 492 -0.31 13.30 -14.42
CA SER A 492 -0.21 14.75 -14.45
C SER A 492 -0.34 15.33 -13.05
N LYS A 493 0.48 16.33 -12.75
CA LYS A 493 0.50 17.06 -11.49
C LYS A 493 -0.20 18.41 -11.62
N ALA A 494 -0.73 18.92 -10.52
CA ALA A 494 -1.41 20.22 -10.50
C ALA A 494 -0.57 21.41 -11.04
N ASN A 495 0.76 21.30 -10.99
CA ASN A 495 1.69 22.31 -11.51
C ASN A 495 2.03 22.15 -13.00
N GLY A 496 1.38 21.22 -13.70
CA GLY A 496 1.63 20.95 -15.13
C GLY A 496 2.79 19.98 -15.41
N THR A 497 3.53 19.53 -14.38
CA THR A 497 4.56 18.49 -14.57
C THR A 497 3.90 17.14 -14.85
N VAL A 498 4.45 16.36 -15.77
CA VAL A 498 4.10 14.95 -15.96
C VAL A 498 5.18 14.07 -15.32
N ALA A 499 4.77 13.17 -14.41
CA ALA A 499 5.66 12.16 -13.88
C ALA A 499 5.42 10.83 -14.61
N VAL A 500 6.50 10.23 -15.15
CA VAL A 500 6.46 8.97 -15.89
C VAL A 500 7.29 7.95 -15.15
N ASN A 501 6.67 6.85 -14.71
CA ASN A 501 7.33 5.73 -14.06
C ASN A 501 7.51 4.61 -15.09
N ILE A 502 8.75 4.16 -15.28
CA ILE A 502 9.13 3.12 -16.24
C ILE A 502 9.88 2.02 -15.49
N TYR A 503 9.43 0.80 -15.61
CA TYR A 503 10.13 -0.36 -15.05
C TYR A 503 10.51 -1.34 -16.15
N ASN A 504 11.80 -1.71 -16.18
CA ASN A 504 12.30 -2.80 -17.01
C ASN A 504 12.38 -4.08 -16.18
N ALA A 505 11.43 -5.00 -16.38
CA ALA A 505 11.41 -6.32 -15.74
C ALA A 505 12.33 -7.35 -16.43
N GLY A 506 12.95 -6.98 -17.57
CA GLY A 506 13.83 -7.87 -18.35
C GLY A 506 15.21 -8.03 -17.73
N GLU A 507 15.85 -9.15 -18.09
CA GLU A 507 17.21 -9.54 -17.68
C GLU A 507 18.33 -8.74 -18.39
N GLN A 508 17.98 -7.90 -19.34
CA GLN A 508 18.92 -7.10 -20.14
C GLN A 508 18.52 -5.63 -20.11
N ALA A 509 19.51 -4.77 -20.25
CA ALA A 509 19.25 -3.34 -20.49
C ALA A 509 18.51 -3.15 -21.83
N ASP A 510 17.59 -2.18 -21.89
CA ASP A 510 16.82 -1.86 -23.07
C ASP A 510 16.73 -0.33 -23.27
N GLU A 511 16.26 0.11 -24.43
CA GLU A 511 15.96 1.50 -24.73
C GLU A 511 14.45 1.68 -24.91
N VAL A 512 13.85 2.52 -24.06
CA VAL A 512 12.43 2.85 -24.13
C VAL A 512 12.25 4.14 -24.90
N ARG A 513 11.46 4.10 -25.98
CA ARG A 513 11.05 5.29 -26.71
C ARG A 513 9.77 5.84 -26.13
N LEU A 514 9.80 7.12 -25.75
CA LEU A 514 8.65 7.85 -25.25
C LEU A 514 8.17 8.87 -26.28
N GLN A 515 6.86 9.04 -26.37
CA GLN A 515 6.20 10.08 -27.16
C GLN A 515 5.22 10.83 -26.25
N ILE A 516 5.31 12.16 -26.20
CA ILE A 516 4.42 13.03 -25.44
C ILE A 516 4.27 14.38 -26.15
N ASP A 517 3.05 14.83 -26.44
CA ASP A 517 2.71 16.17 -26.99
C ASP A 517 3.58 16.64 -28.19
N GLY A 518 3.86 15.73 -29.12
CA GLY A 518 4.67 16.04 -30.32
C GLY A 518 6.18 16.09 -30.07
N TYR A 519 6.63 15.59 -28.91
CA TYR A 519 8.02 15.38 -28.54
C TYR A 519 8.31 13.91 -28.27
N HIS A 520 9.53 13.49 -28.51
CA HIS A 520 9.97 12.12 -28.21
C HIS A 520 11.35 12.09 -27.54
N ALA A 521 11.62 11.02 -26.83
CA ALA A 521 12.91 10.75 -26.21
C ALA A 521 13.23 9.26 -26.24
N VAL A 522 14.52 8.93 -26.16
CA VAL A 522 15.01 7.58 -25.91
C VAL A 522 15.52 7.54 -24.47
N VAL A 523 14.99 6.62 -23.68
CA VAL A 523 15.30 6.45 -22.26
C VAL A 523 16.05 5.14 -22.09
N PRO A 524 17.35 5.15 -21.77
CA PRO A 524 18.08 3.93 -21.45
C PRO A 524 17.59 3.36 -20.11
N MET A 525 17.21 2.09 -20.12
CA MET A 525 16.68 1.36 -18.96
C MET A 525 17.61 0.21 -18.63
N PRO A 526 18.33 0.22 -17.49
CA PRO A 526 19.03 -0.95 -17.00
C PRO A 526 18.08 -2.13 -16.77
N ALA A 527 18.60 -3.35 -16.73
CA ALA A 527 17.84 -4.51 -16.29
C ALA A 527 17.35 -4.32 -14.85
N HIS A 528 16.16 -4.81 -14.52
CA HIS A 528 15.56 -4.72 -13.18
C HIS A 528 15.68 -3.33 -12.56
N ALA A 529 15.24 -2.31 -13.30
CA ALA A 529 15.35 -0.92 -12.90
C ALA A 529 14.02 -0.15 -13.03
N LEU A 530 13.68 0.61 -12.00
CA LEU A 530 12.59 1.59 -11.99
C LEU A 530 13.18 2.99 -12.20
N LYS A 531 12.79 3.65 -13.26
CA LYS A 531 13.17 5.04 -13.56
C LYS A 531 11.93 5.93 -13.55
N THR A 532 12.02 7.06 -12.88
CA THR A 532 10.97 8.10 -12.90
C THR A 532 11.50 9.35 -13.56
N LEU A 533 10.76 9.86 -14.53
CA LEU A 533 11.02 11.12 -15.21
C LEU A 533 10.00 12.16 -14.77
N PHE A 534 10.45 13.34 -14.37
CA PHE A 534 9.59 14.50 -14.15
C PHE A 534 9.79 15.46 -15.34
N ILE A 535 8.75 15.66 -16.13
CA ILE A 535 8.79 16.37 -17.42
C ILE A 535 7.97 17.64 -17.29
N ASN A 536 8.57 18.79 -17.58
CA ASN A 536 7.85 20.05 -17.78
C ASN A 536 7.53 20.18 -19.27
N LEU A 537 6.23 20.23 -19.58
CA LEU A 537 5.72 20.36 -20.96
C LEU A 537 5.57 21.82 -21.35
#